data_b57b0bfb793eb427877c8e73e06c1a11
#
_entry.id   b57b0bfb793eb427877c8e73e06c1a11
#
_cell.length_a   1.000
_cell.length_b   1.000
_cell.length_c   1.000
_cell.angle_alpha   90.00
_cell.angle_beta   90.00
_cell.angle_gamma   90.00
#
_symmetry.space_group_name_H-M   'P 1'
#
loop_
_entity.id
_entity.type
_entity.pdbx_description
1 polymer ?
#
loop_
_entity_poly.entity_id
_entity_poly.type
_entity_poly.pdbx_seq_one_letter_code
_entity_poly.pdbx_strand_id
1 'polypeptide(L)'
;MAIITDEEFGEIVVKKRSLAKTVSLKIAPDGRIQITMPPYAPLLAAKALIKTSRKQIRELVSQYREKLSYTENQQIGKSHHLLIQTTAKPSSVKIVGTQILAEINEEESVESAANQQLIRSKILAALRKEAKSYLPRRLWFLAKEHGFSFARSKITHSS
;
A
#
# COMPACT_ATOMS: atom_id res chain seq x y z
N MET A 1 0.48 7.46 -18.74
CA MET A 1 1.13 7.45 -17.43
C MET A 1 2.46 8.16 -17.61
N ALA A 2 2.79 9.17 -16.80
CA ALA A 2 4.05 9.90 -16.89
C ALA A 2 4.75 9.86 -15.52
N ILE A 3 6.07 10.02 -15.50
CA ILE A 3 6.87 10.09 -14.27
C ILE A 3 7.53 11.47 -14.24
N ILE A 4 7.48 12.12 -13.10
CA ILE A 4 8.22 13.36 -12.81
C ILE A 4 9.23 13.00 -11.72
N THR A 5 10.50 13.31 -11.96
CA THR A 5 11.54 13.18 -10.94
C THR A 5 11.68 14.50 -10.20
N ASP A 6 11.55 14.47 -8.88
CA ASP A 6 11.77 15.61 -7.98
C ASP A 6 12.99 15.31 -7.10
N GLU A 7 13.82 16.32 -6.82
CA GLU A 7 15.06 16.16 -6.05
C GLU A 7 14.83 15.69 -4.62
N GLU A 8 13.71 16.08 -4.01
CA GLU A 8 13.37 15.77 -2.62
C GLU A 8 12.53 14.49 -2.49
N PHE A 9 11.59 14.29 -3.42
CA PHE A 9 10.57 13.25 -3.31
C PHE A 9 10.82 12.06 -4.26
N GLY A 10 11.86 12.12 -5.10
CA GLY A 10 12.17 11.07 -6.07
C GLY A 10 11.14 10.97 -7.19
N GLU A 11 10.77 9.75 -7.55
CA GLU A 11 9.82 9.50 -8.64
C GLU A 11 8.37 9.72 -8.23
N ILE A 12 7.70 10.64 -8.91
CA ILE A 12 6.29 10.97 -8.74
C ILE A 12 5.51 10.49 -9.96
N VAL A 13 4.55 9.61 -9.72
CA VAL A 13 3.73 9.01 -10.78
C VAL A 13 2.56 9.93 -11.12
N VAL A 14 2.44 10.35 -12.37
CA VAL A 14 1.33 11.16 -12.86
C VAL A 14 0.37 10.30 -13.68
N LYS A 15 -0.88 10.23 -13.23
CA LYS A 15 -1.97 9.51 -13.90
C LYS A 15 -3.02 10.48 -14.41
N LYS A 16 -3.30 10.45 -15.71
CA LYS A 16 -4.44 11.16 -16.30
C LYS A 16 -5.68 10.26 -16.23
N ARG A 17 -6.78 10.79 -15.68
CA ARG A 17 -8.05 10.07 -15.57
C ARG A 17 -9.19 10.93 -16.11
N SER A 18 -10.04 10.37 -16.97
CA SER A 18 -11.19 11.08 -17.58
C SER A 18 -12.19 11.60 -16.55
N LEU A 19 -12.37 10.89 -15.45
CA LEU A 19 -13.27 11.30 -14.37
C LEU A 19 -12.65 12.29 -13.36
N ALA A 20 -11.37 12.61 -13.49
CA ALA A 20 -10.74 13.59 -12.62
C ALA A 20 -11.15 15.01 -13.06
N LYS A 21 -11.72 15.78 -12.16
CA LYS A 21 -12.08 17.18 -12.38
C LYS A 21 -10.99 18.15 -11.96
N THR A 22 -10.13 17.74 -11.01
CA THR A 22 -9.08 18.54 -10.43
C THR A 22 -7.76 17.77 -10.38
N VAL A 23 -6.65 18.49 -10.19
CA VAL A 23 -5.35 17.87 -9.90
C VAL A 23 -5.30 17.52 -8.42
N SER A 24 -5.09 16.27 -8.11
CA SER A 24 -5.02 15.77 -6.73
C SER A 24 -3.75 14.97 -6.48
N LEU A 25 -3.25 15.01 -5.26
CA LEU A 25 -2.05 14.32 -4.81
C LEU A 25 -2.42 13.33 -3.72
N LYS A 26 -1.87 12.12 -3.82
CA LYS A 26 -2.00 11.08 -2.79
C LYS A 26 -0.74 10.21 -2.75
N ILE A 27 -0.59 9.45 -1.68
CA ILE A 27 0.39 8.37 -1.64
C ILE A 27 -0.30 7.08 -2.09
N ALA A 28 0.28 6.44 -3.09
CA ALA A 28 -0.21 5.16 -3.59
C ALA A 28 0.06 4.04 -2.57
N PRO A 29 -0.66 2.90 -2.66
CA PRO A 29 -0.44 1.77 -1.76
C PRO A 29 0.99 1.21 -1.76
N ASP A 30 1.76 1.47 -2.81
CA ASP A 30 3.18 1.11 -2.94
C ASP A 30 4.14 2.16 -2.33
N GLY A 31 3.62 3.20 -1.68
CA GLY A 31 4.40 4.26 -1.04
C GLY A 31 4.83 5.38 -1.97
N ARG A 32 4.63 5.27 -3.28
CA ARG A 32 4.98 6.32 -4.24
C ARG A 32 3.99 7.46 -4.23
N ILE A 33 4.48 8.67 -4.40
CA ILE A 33 3.62 9.84 -4.57
C ILE A 33 2.94 9.74 -5.94
N GLN A 34 1.62 9.84 -5.94
CA GLN A 34 0.81 9.80 -7.16
C GLN A 34 0.01 11.08 -7.30
N ILE A 35 0.16 11.72 -8.46
CA ILE A 35 -0.68 12.84 -8.88
C ILE A 35 -1.72 12.33 -9.87
N THR A 36 -2.99 12.59 -9.60
CA THR A 36 -4.09 12.31 -10.52
C THR A 36 -4.59 13.62 -11.09
N MET A 37 -4.76 13.71 -12.40
CA MET A 37 -5.14 14.93 -13.10
C MET A 37 -6.08 14.66 -14.28
N PRO A 38 -6.89 15.66 -14.71
CA PRO A 38 -7.71 15.56 -15.92
C PRO A 38 -6.84 15.31 -17.17
N PRO A 39 -7.40 14.69 -18.24
CA PRO A 39 -6.65 14.42 -19.47
C PRO A 39 -6.13 15.66 -20.16
N TYR A 40 -6.88 16.75 -20.11
CA TYR A 40 -6.57 18.04 -20.73
C TYR A 40 -5.53 18.87 -19.95
N ALA A 41 -5.30 18.55 -18.68
CA ALA A 41 -4.37 19.33 -17.87
C ALA A 41 -2.91 19.09 -18.33
N PRO A 42 -2.12 20.15 -18.45
CA PRO A 42 -0.70 20.03 -18.84
C PRO A 42 0.14 19.46 -17.69
N LEU A 43 1.22 18.74 -18.00
CA LEU A 43 2.16 18.23 -16.98
C LEU A 43 2.77 19.36 -16.13
N LEU A 44 2.82 20.58 -16.65
CA LEU A 44 3.28 21.73 -15.93
C LEU A 44 2.42 22.02 -14.68
N ALA A 45 1.13 21.71 -14.74
CA ALA A 45 0.23 21.84 -13.57
C ALA A 45 0.63 20.86 -12.45
N ALA A 46 1.05 19.64 -12.79
CA ALA A 46 1.57 18.70 -11.79
C ALA A 46 2.88 19.19 -11.16
N LYS A 47 3.80 19.73 -11.97
CA LYS A 47 5.05 20.32 -11.47
C LYS A 47 4.80 21.54 -10.57
N ALA A 48 3.86 22.41 -10.95
CA ALA A 48 3.45 23.56 -10.12
C ALA A 48 2.87 23.08 -8.78
N LEU A 49 2.00 22.06 -8.79
CA LEU A 49 1.44 21.49 -7.56
C LEU A 49 2.55 20.95 -6.64
N ILE A 50 3.51 20.21 -7.16
CA ILE A 50 4.65 19.72 -6.37
C ILE A 50 5.39 20.90 -5.71
N LYS A 51 5.69 21.93 -6.48
CA LYS A 51 6.43 23.11 -6.02
C LYS A 51 5.67 23.88 -4.92
N THR A 52 4.36 24.06 -5.06
CA THR A 52 3.54 24.83 -4.12
C THR A 52 3.13 24.04 -2.88
N SER A 53 3.07 22.71 -2.98
CA SER A 53 2.56 21.83 -1.90
C SER A 53 3.64 21.02 -1.19
N ARG A 54 4.92 21.42 -1.25
CA ARG A 54 6.04 20.68 -0.64
C ARG A 54 5.80 20.35 0.84
N LYS A 55 5.31 21.31 1.62
CA LYS A 55 5.00 21.10 3.04
C LYS A 55 3.94 20.01 3.23
N GLN A 56 2.85 20.07 2.47
CA GLN A 56 1.78 19.07 2.52
C GLN A 56 2.26 17.69 2.08
N ILE A 57 3.15 17.62 1.08
CA ILE A 57 3.74 16.37 0.62
C ILE A 57 4.59 15.74 1.73
N ARG A 58 5.42 16.52 2.43
CA ARG A 58 6.21 16.04 3.58
C ARG A 58 5.32 15.49 4.69
N GLU A 59 4.27 16.21 5.04
CA GLU A 59 3.30 15.78 6.05
C GLU A 59 2.61 14.47 5.65
N LEU A 60 2.17 14.34 4.39
CA LEU A 60 1.58 13.11 3.88
C LEU A 60 2.56 11.93 3.89
N VAL A 61 3.82 12.16 3.51
CA VAL A 61 4.87 11.12 3.53
C VAL A 61 5.18 10.70 4.96
N SER A 62 5.27 11.65 5.90
CA SER A 62 5.49 11.36 7.32
C SER A 62 4.34 10.53 7.89
N GLN A 63 3.10 10.97 7.73
CA GLN A 63 1.91 10.23 8.18
C GLN A 63 1.82 8.83 7.55
N TYR A 64 2.24 8.70 6.29
CA TYR A 64 2.25 7.40 5.63
C TYR A 64 3.31 6.47 6.23
N ARG A 65 4.50 6.99 6.55
CA ARG A 65 5.57 6.23 7.22
C ARG A 65 5.17 5.81 8.62
N GLU A 66 4.57 6.68 9.42
CA GLU A 66 4.07 6.36 10.76
C GLU A 66 3.00 5.25 10.73
N LYS A 67 2.09 5.29 9.75
CA LYS A 67 1.08 4.23 9.56
C LYS A 67 1.66 2.90 9.08
N LEU A 68 2.89 2.89 8.60
CA LEU A 68 3.56 1.71 8.05
C LEU A 68 4.67 1.17 8.94
N SER A 69 4.85 1.69 10.16
CA SER A 69 5.78 1.10 11.11
C SER A 69 5.26 -0.30 11.51
N TYR A 70 5.82 -1.31 10.89
CA TYR A 70 5.56 -2.69 11.28
C TYR A 70 6.47 -3.07 12.44
N THR A 71 5.87 -3.58 13.52
CA THR A 71 6.58 -4.03 14.71
C THR A 71 6.66 -5.55 14.74
N GLU A 72 7.68 -6.06 15.40
CA GLU A 72 7.82 -7.49 15.63
C GLU A 72 6.63 -8.06 16.39
N ASN A 73 6.23 -9.29 16.06
CA ASN A 73 5.08 -9.99 16.60
C ASN A 73 3.72 -9.32 16.36
N GLN A 74 3.66 -8.34 15.45
CA GLN A 74 2.41 -7.70 15.09
C GLN A 74 1.43 -8.70 14.46
N GLN A 75 0.20 -8.74 14.98
CA GLN A 75 -0.87 -9.51 14.35
C GLN A 75 -1.31 -8.88 13.03
N ILE A 76 -1.34 -9.68 11.98
CA ILE A 76 -1.75 -9.29 10.62
C ILE A 76 -3.01 -10.07 10.24
N GLY A 77 -4.12 -9.35 10.09
CA GLY A 77 -5.42 -9.98 9.83
C GLY A 77 -5.87 -10.85 10.98
N LYS A 78 -6.49 -12.00 10.67
CA LYS A 78 -7.02 -12.94 11.67
C LYS A 78 -6.03 -14.04 12.05
N SER A 79 -5.17 -14.42 11.12
CA SER A 79 -4.40 -15.67 11.21
C SER A 79 -2.89 -15.48 11.14
N HIS A 80 -2.40 -14.33 10.70
CA HIS A 80 -0.97 -14.14 10.47
C HIS A 80 -0.32 -13.26 11.53
N HIS A 81 0.99 -13.50 11.76
CA HIS A 81 1.85 -12.68 12.60
C HIS A 81 3.10 -12.32 11.84
N LEU A 82 3.57 -11.08 12.02
CA LEU A 82 4.82 -10.61 11.44
C LEU A 82 5.98 -10.93 12.38
N LEU A 83 6.98 -11.65 11.87
CA LEU A 83 8.26 -11.89 12.53
C LEU A 83 9.36 -11.15 11.76
N ILE A 84 10.18 -10.40 12.47
CA ILE A 84 11.32 -9.67 11.90
C ILE A 84 12.59 -10.27 12.47
N GLN A 85 13.50 -10.73 11.60
CA GLN A 85 14.77 -11.33 11.98
C GLN A 85 15.89 -10.67 11.19
N THR A 86 17.04 -10.51 11.83
CA THR A 86 18.26 -10.02 11.18
C THR A 86 19.01 -11.18 10.54
N THR A 87 19.60 -10.94 9.37
CA THR A 87 20.36 -11.94 8.61
C THR A 87 21.54 -11.31 7.89
N ALA A 88 22.63 -12.07 7.70
CA ALA A 88 23.75 -11.67 6.85
C ALA A 88 23.43 -11.79 5.33
N LYS A 89 22.27 -12.35 4.96
CA LYS A 89 21.82 -12.50 3.57
C LYS A 89 21.05 -11.26 3.10
N PRO A 90 20.86 -11.08 1.79
CA PRO A 90 19.98 -10.01 1.26
C PRO A 90 18.58 -10.08 1.86
N SER A 91 18.01 -8.90 2.14
CA SER A 91 16.68 -8.77 2.74
C SER A 91 15.61 -9.50 1.93
N SER A 92 14.81 -10.30 2.60
CA SER A 92 13.72 -11.05 1.98
C SER A 92 12.52 -11.19 2.91
N VAL A 93 11.31 -11.31 2.34
CA VAL A 93 10.10 -11.55 3.12
C VAL A 93 9.33 -12.72 2.54
N LYS A 94 8.98 -13.67 3.40
CA LYS A 94 8.30 -14.92 3.02
C LYS A 94 7.05 -15.13 3.86
N ILE A 95 6.08 -15.87 3.33
CA ILE A 95 4.91 -16.33 4.10
C ILE A 95 5.12 -17.83 4.34
N VAL A 96 5.23 -18.20 5.61
CA VAL A 96 5.41 -19.60 6.05
C VAL A 96 4.26 -19.95 6.99
N GLY A 97 3.29 -20.69 6.48
CA GLY A 97 2.07 -21.01 7.24
C GLY A 97 1.31 -19.75 7.62
N THR A 98 1.23 -19.46 8.92
CA THR A 98 0.60 -18.26 9.49
C THR A 98 1.60 -17.16 9.86
N GLN A 99 2.88 -17.34 9.53
CA GLN A 99 3.93 -16.38 9.82
C GLN A 99 4.33 -15.63 8.55
N ILE A 100 4.48 -14.32 8.66
CA ILE A 100 5.12 -13.46 7.66
C ILE A 100 6.52 -13.20 8.18
N LEU A 101 7.49 -13.93 7.69
CA LEU A 101 8.89 -13.85 8.10
C LEU A 101 9.61 -12.81 7.25
N ALA A 102 10.03 -11.72 7.87
CA ALA A 102 10.88 -10.69 7.29
C ALA A 102 12.33 -10.90 7.77
N GLU A 103 13.17 -11.41 6.89
CA GLU A 103 14.61 -11.52 7.08
C GLU A 103 15.26 -10.26 6.52
N ILE A 104 15.75 -9.37 7.40
CA ILE A 104 16.34 -8.09 7.01
C ILE A 104 17.85 -8.16 7.17
N ASN A 105 18.59 -7.69 6.17
CA ASN A 105 20.05 -7.65 6.23
C ASN A 105 20.51 -6.78 7.40
N GLU A 106 21.53 -7.24 8.14
CA GLU A 106 22.06 -6.55 9.33
C GLU A 106 22.62 -5.14 9.05
N GLU A 107 23.01 -4.87 7.80
CA GLU A 107 23.48 -3.56 7.36
C GLU A 107 22.33 -2.62 6.96
N GLU A 108 21.09 -3.14 6.89
CA GLU A 108 19.92 -2.40 6.46
C GLU A 108 18.96 -2.09 7.63
N SER A 109 18.32 -0.93 7.59
CA SER A 109 17.25 -0.63 8.54
C SER A 109 15.92 -1.28 8.11
N VAL A 110 15.22 -1.84 9.08
CA VAL A 110 13.82 -2.31 8.89
C VAL A 110 12.92 -1.17 8.39
N GLU A 111 13.20 0.06 8.84
CA GLU A 111 12.42 1.27 8.49
C GLU A 111 12.76 1.81 7.10
N SER A 112 13.76 1.25 6.41
CA SER A 112 14.08 1.67 5.05
C SER A 112 12.85 1.51 4.13
N ALA A 113 12.68 2.44 3.19
CA ALA A 113 11.53 2.41 2.27
C ALA A 113 11.47 1.09 1.48
N ALA A 114 12.61 0.51 1.12
CA ALA A 114 12.71 -0.75 0.41
C ALA A 114 12.19 -1.92 1.26
N ASN A 115 12.65 -2.05 2.50
CA ASN A 115 12.26 -3.12 3.41
C ASN A 115 10.79 -3.00 3.83
N GLN A 116 10.32 -1.78 4.12
CA GLN A 116 8.90 -1.54 4.38
C GLN A 116 8.02 -1.91 3.19
N GLN A 117 8.47 -1.68 1.97
CA GLN A 117 7.73 -2.08 0.76
C GLN A 117 7.70 -3.61 0.59
N LEU A 118 8.81 -4.30 0.86
CA LEU A 118 8.88 -5.77 0.85
C LEU A 118 7.91 -6.37 1.87
N ILE A 119 7.96 -5.94 3.12
CA ILE A 119 7.07 -6.38 4.20
C ILE A 119 5.62 -6.13 3.80
N ARG A 120 5.28 -4.92 3.39
CA ARG A 120 3.93 -4.55 2.97
C ARG A 120 3.41 -5.41 1.83
N SER A 121 4.22 -5.68 0.83
CA SER A 121 3.81 -6.50 -0.32
C SER A 121 3.34 -7.89 0.11
N LYS A 122 4.04 -8.50 1.05
CA LYS A 122 3.72 -9.83 1.60
C LYS A 122 2.54 -9.80 2.56
N ILE A 123 2.43 -8.77 3.40
CA ILE A 123 1.24 -8.53 4.22
C ILE A 123 -0.01 -8.44 3.35
N LEU A 124 0.02 -7.64 2.28
CA LEU A 124 -1.10 -7.53 1.35
C LEU A 124 -1.43 -8.85 0.66
N ALA A 125 -0.42 -9.66 0.32
CA ALA A 125 -0.64 -11.00 -0.26
C ALA A 125 -1.31 -11.94 0.75
N ALA A 126 -0.86 -11.95 2.01
CA ALA A 126 -1.47 -12.74 3.08
C ALA A 126 -2.93 -12.32 3.33
N LEU A 127 -3.19 -11.02 3.49
CA LEU A 127 -4.53 -10.49 3.71
C LEU A 127 -5.47 -10.78 2.53
N ARG A 128 -4.99 -10.72 1.29
CA ARG A 128 -5.80 -11.09 0.10
C ARG A 128 -6.17 -12.56 0.11
N LYS A 129 -5.24 -13.44 0.48
CA LYS A 129 -5.51 -14.88 0.59
C LYS A 129 -6.53 -15.16 1.69
N GLU A 130 -6.36 -14.53 2.85
CA GLU A 130 -7.28 -14.64 3.97
C GLU A 130 -8.67 -14.10 3.63
N ALA A 131 -8.75 -12.92 3.02
CA ALA A 131 -10.02 -12.32 2.60
C ALA A 131 -10.79 -13.22 1.61
N LYS A 132 -10.10 -13.81 0.64
CA LYS A 132 -10.72 -14.72 -0.33
C LYS A 132 -11.33 -15.97 0.31
N SER A 133 -10.75 -16.47 1.39
CA SER A 133 -11.26 -17.64 2.09
C SER A 133 -12.35 -17.30 3.12
N TYR A 134 -12.18 -16.20 3.83
CA TYR A 134 -13.04 -15.83 4.96
C TYR A 134 -14.29 -15.04 4.56
N LEU A 135 -14.13 -13.99 3.76
CA LEU A 135 -15.22 -13.05 3.49
C LEU A 135 -16.43 -13.67 2.77
N PRO A 136 -16.29 -14.56 1.77
CA PRO A 136 -17.44 -15.20 1.14
C PRO A 136 -18.24 -16.07 2.11
N ARG A 137 -17.56 -16.79 2.99
CA ARG A 137 -18.22 -17.63 4.01
C ARG A 137 -18.96 -16.76 5.03
N ARG A 138 -18.34 -15.67 5.47
CA ARG A 138 -18.98 -14.74 6.43
C ARG A 138 -20.16 -14.01 5.78
N LEU A 139 -20.05 -13.62 4.53
CA LEU A 139 -21.15 -13.02 3.78
C LEU A 139 -22.33 -13.98 3.65
N TRP A 140 -22.07 -15.25 3.31
CA TRP A 140 -23.11 -16.27 3.20
C TRP A 140 -23.83 -16.47 4.55
N PHE A 141 -23.06 -16.57 5.65
CA PHE A 141 -23.62 -16.71 6.97
C PHE A 141 -24.54 -15.54 7.34
N LEU A 142 -24.07 -14.30 7.16
CA LEU A 142 -24.85 -13.10 7.44
C LEU A 142 -26.09 -12.97 6.55
N ALA A 143 -25.97 -13.30 5.29
CA ALA A 143 -27.09 -13.27 4.36
C ALA A 143 -28.21 -14.25 4.81
N LYS A 144 -27.83 -15.47 5.23
CA LYS A 144 -28.77 -16.45 5.77
C LYS A 144 -29.41 -15.98 7.07
N GLU A 145 -28.64 -15.41 7.97
CA GLU A 145 -29.12 -14.90 9.27
C GLU A 145 -30.12 -13.76 9.11
N HIS A 146 -29.92 -12.89 8.12
CA HIS A 146 -30.76 -11.71 7.88
C HIS A 146 -31.76 -11.87 6.72
N GLY A 147 -31.92 -13.06 6.16
CA GLY A 147 -32.88 -13.34 5.10
C GLY A 147 -32.56 -12.72 3.74
N PHE A 148 -31.29 -12.38 3.49
CA PHE A 148 -30.84 -11.89 2.18
C PHE A 148 -30.36 -13.03 1.28
N SER A 149 -30.56 -12.88 -0.03
CA SER A 149 -29.97 -13.75 -1.04
C SER A 149 -29.06 -12.97 -1.97
N PHE A 150 -27.98 -13.58 -2.42
CA PHE A 150 -27.09 -13.01 -3.43
C PHE A 150 -26.62 -14.11 -4.39
N ALA A 151 -26.51 -13.77 -5.66
CA ALA A 151 -26.11 -14.74 -6.68
C ALA A 151 -24.57 -14.89 -6.75
N ARG A 152 -23.82 -13.83 -6.46
CA ARG A 152 -22.36 -13.81 -6.62
C ARG A 152 -21.70 -12.81 -5.68
N SER A 153 -20.55 -13.18 -5.12
CA SER A 153 -19.67 -12.26 -4.41
C SER A 153 -18.32 -12.16 -5.13
N LYS A 154 -17.75 -10.96 -5.17
CA LYS A 154 -16.42 -10.69 -5.74
C LYS A 154 -15.63 -9.82 -4.78
N ILE A 155 -14.40 -10.23 -4.49
CA ILE A 155 -13.46 -9.40 -3.72
C ILE A 155 -12.62 -8.62 -4.70
N THR A 156 -12.74 -7.29 -4.65
CA THR A 156 -11.97 -6.37 -5.47
C THR A 156 -11.03 -5.56 -4.59
N HIS A 157 -9.94 -5.10 -5.18
CA HIS A 157 -9.04 -4.14 -4.53
C HIS A 157 -9.42 -2.75 -5.04
N SER A 158 -9.98 -1.90 -4.18
CA SER A 158 -10.14 -0.48 -4.48
C SER A 158 -8.78 0.20 -4.34
N SER A 159 -8.32 0.78 -5.40
CA SER A 159 -7.09 1.59 -5.46
C SER A 159 -7.42 3.07 -5.25
#